data_7cd5f13fb243661c16a86d7369f7c9b3
#
_entry.id   7cd5f13fb243661c16a86d7369f7c9b3
#
_cell.length_a   1.000
_cell.length_b   1.000
_cell.length_c   1.000
_cell.angle_alpha   90.00
_cell.angle_beta   90.00
_cell.angle_gamma   90.00
#
_symmetry.space_group_name_H-M   'P 1'
#
loop_
_entity.id
_entity.type
_entity.pdbx_description
1 polymer ?
#
loop_
_entity_poly.entity_id
_entity_poly.type
_entity_poly.pdbx_seq_one_letter_code
_entity_poly.pdbx_strand_id
1 'polypeptide(L)'
;MLKIENLKASIGDVEILKGIDLEINSGELHAVMGPNGSGKSTLCHVLMGNTDYEKEGKVTLNGDDVLSIPQFERAEKGIFQSFQYPVGLPGVTLKEFTESFLENVDEDELIETSKRFNLEEFLDRDVNVDLSGGEKKRSELFQLSLMKPSLALLDEIDSGLDIDAIKSVASLINENRDEKTSYLLVTHYSRILKYLDVDKVHIVVNGKIVKSGSNELIEEVDSGGYT
;
A
#
# COMPACT_ATOMS: atom_id res chain seq x y z
N MET A 1 1.27 8.61 -12.05
CA MET A 1 1.25 7.38 -12.89
C MET A 1 2.47 6.53 -12.57
N LEU A 2 2.26 5.28 -12.15
CA LEU A 2 3.32 4.28 -11.97
C LEU A 2 3.45 3.44 -13.24
N LYS A 3 4.69 3.22 -13.72
CA LYS A 3 4.95 2.27 -14.82
C LYS A 3 6.11 1.35 -14.44
N ILE A 4 5.88 0.05 -14.57
CA ILE A 4 6.83 -1.02 -14.31
C ILE A 4 7.03 -1.80 -15.60
N GLU A 5 8.30 -1.96 -16.03
CA GLU A 5 8.66 -2.67 -17.24
C GLU A 5 9.69 -3.76 -16.93
N ASN A 6 9.30 -5.01 -17.12
CA ASN A 6 10.13 -6.21 -16.93
C ASN A 6 10.85 -6.25 -15.56
N LEU A 7 10.16 -5.90 -14.48
CA LEU A 7 10.75 -5.87 -13.14
C LEU A 7 11.05 -7.28 -12.66
N LYS A 8 12.32 -7.53 -12.36
CA LYS A 8 12.80 -8.74 -11.71
C LYS A 8 13.38 -8.41 -10.33
N ALA A 9 13.26 -9.34 -9.41
CA ALA A 9 13.88 -9.21 -8.10
C ALA A 9 14.30 -10.57 -7.53
N SER A 10 15.48 -10.62 -6.91
CA SER A 10 16.02 -11.82 -6.29
C SER A 10 16.61 -11.55 -4.91
N ILE A 11 16.69 -12.58 -4.08
CA ILE A 11 17.48 -12.63 -2.84
C ILE A 11 18.49 -13.76 -3.01
N GLY A 12 19.78 -13.44 -3.08
CA GLY A 12 20.82 -14.42 -3.44
C GLY A 12 20.47 -15.06 -4.78
N ASP A 13 20.53 -16.38 -4.86
CA ASP A 13 20.26 -17.15 -6.09
C ASP A 13 18.75 -17.37 -6.37
N VAL A 14 17.85 -16.85 -5.53
CA VAL A 14 16.41 -17.10 -5.66
C VAL A 14 15.71 -15.93 -6.32
N GLU A 15 15.32 -16.10 -7.59
CA GLU A 15 14.49 -15.13 -8.32
C GLU A 15 13.04 -15.20 -7.85
N ILE A 16 12.52 -14.09 -7.30
CA ILE A 16 11.16 -13.99 -6.74
C ILE A 16 10.22 -13.29 -7.75
N LEU A 17 10.61 -12.11 -8.27
CA LEU A 17 9.90 -11.45 -9.36
C LEU A 17 10.59 -11.78 -10.68
N LYS A 18 9.80 -12.19 -11.68
CA LYS A 18 10.32 -12.80 -12.91
C LYS A 18 9.85 -12.06 -14.17
N GLY A 19 9.92 -10.73 -14.13
CA GLY A 19 9.47 -9.86 -15.20
C GLY A 19 8.01 -9.44 -15.01
N ILE A 20 7.79 -8.53 -14.05
CA ILE A 20 6.49 -7.88 -13.83
C ILE A 20 6.39 -6.67 -14.75
N ASP A 21 5.30 -6.61 -15.52
CA ASP A 21 4.87 -5.45 -16.28
C ASP A 21 3.55 -4.96 -15.68
N LEU A 22 3.50 -3.69 -15.26
CA LEU A 22 2.32 -3.11 -14.61
C LEU A 22 2.28 -1.59 -14.86
N GLU A 23 1.11 -1.08 -15.18
CA GLU A 23 0.87 0.35 -15.31
C GLU A 23 -0.38 0.73 -14.49
N ILE A 24 -0.23 1.78 -13.64
CA ILE A 24 -1.31 2.33 -12.82
C ILE A 24 -1.37 3.84 -13.11
N ASN A 25 -2.50 4.31 -13.63
CA ASN A 25 -2.71 5.73 -13.85
C ASN A 25 -2.96 6.46 -12.53
N SER A 26 -2.77 7.78 -12.54
CA SER A 26 -3.10 8.61 -11.38
C SER A 26 -4.58 8.46 -11.03
N GLY A 27 -4.89 8.34 -9.74
CA GLY A 27 -6.24 8.14 -9.22
C GLY A 27 -6.76 6.70 -9.28
N GLU A 28 -6.08 5.77 -9.98
CA GLU A 28 -6.51 4.36 -10.05
C GLU A 28 -6.08 3.55 -8.81
N LEU A 29 -6.95 2.64 -8.39
CA LEU A 29 -6.68 1.61 -7.40
C LEU A 29 -6.60 0.25 -8.11
N HIS A 30 -5.41 -0.32 -8.11
CA HIS A 30 -5.17 -1.66 -8.63
C HIS A 30 -4.94 -2.66 -7.50
N ALA A 31 -5.59 -3.81 -7.58
CA ALA A 31 -5.40 -4.90 -6.65
C ALA A 31 -4.48 -5.98 -7.24
N VAL A 32 -3.53 -6.45 -6.44
CA VAL A 32 -2.67 -7.60 -6.75
C VAL A 32 -3.03 -8.74 -5.84
N MET A 33 -3.52 -9.82 -6.43
CA MET A 33 -3.89 -11.06 -5.75
C MET A 33 -2.96 -12.20 -6.15
N GLY A 34 -2.94 -13.25 -5.34
CA GLY A 34 -2.16 -14.46 -5.65
C GLY A 34 -1.89 -15.29 -4.39
N PRO A 35 -1.44 -16.54 -4.54
CA PRO A 35 -1.13 -17.40 -3.42
C PRO A 35 0.04 -16.86 -2.57
N ASN A 36 0.18 -17.39 -1.35
CA ASN A 36 1.32 -17.04 -0.51
C ASN A 36 2.63 -17.44 -1.20
N GLY A 37 3.65 -16.57 -1.08
CA GLY A 37 4.95 -16.78 -1.73
C GLY A 37 4.97 -16.49 -3.24
N SER A 38 3.91 -15.91 -3.83
CA SER A 38 3.91 -15.56 -5.26
C SER A 38 4.69 -14.29 -5.62
N GLY A 39 5.19 -13.53 -4.63
CA GLY A 39 5.99 -12.32 -4.84
C GLY A 39 5.25 -11.00 -4.63
N LYS A 40 4.00 -11.00 -4.13
CA LYS A 40 3.18 -9.79 -3.94
C LYS A 40 3.83 -8.76 -3.01
N SER A 41 4.15 -9.14 -1.76
CA SER A 41 4.81 -8.24 -0.81
C SER A 41 6.23 -7.87 -1.27
N THR A 42 6.91 -8.79 -1.98
CA THR A 42 8.19 -8.48 -2.62
C THR A 42 8.05 -7.33 -3.62
N LEU A 43 6.95 -7.26 -4.38
CA LEU A 43 6.69 -6.14 -5.27
C LEU A 43 6.63 -4.82 -4.50
N CYS A 44 5.88 -4.75 -3.40
CA CYS A 44 5.83 -3.56 -2.54
C CYS A 44 7.21 -3.19 -1.97
N HIS A 45 7.94 -4.17 -1.44
CA HIS A 45 9.26 -3.95 -0.86
C HIS A 45 10.27 -3.43 -1.90
N VAL A 46 10.26 -3.99 -3.11
CA VAL A 46 11.13 -3.56 -4.21
C VAL A 46 10.77 -2.15 -4.68
N LEU A 47 9.48 -1.83 -4.79
CA LEU A 47 9.00 -0.49 -5.14
C LEU A 47 9.36 0.53 -4.07
N MET A 48 9.31 0.17 -2.78
CA MET A 48 9.73 1.05 -1.68
C MET A 48 11.26 1.18 -1.56
N GLY A 49 12.03 0.31 -2.20
CA GLY A 49 13.49 0.42 -2.25
C GLY A 49 14.25 -0.41 -1.22
N ASN A 50 13.62 -1.46 -0.68
CA ASN A 50 14.31 -2.40 0.20
C ASN A 50 15.59 -2.92 -0.47
N THR A 51 16.71 -2.86 0.28
CA THR A 51 18.06 -3.18 -0.19
C THR A 51 18.39 -4.66 -0.16
N ASP A 52 17.55 -5.49 0.45
CA ASP A 52 17.75 -6.95 0.51
C ASP A 52 17.60 -7.63 -0.85
N TYR A 53 16.96 -6.92 -1.81
CA TYR A 53 16.70 -7.44 -3.15
C TYR A 53 17.68 -6.89 -4.18
N GLU A 54 18.25 -7.80 -4.97
CA GLU A 54 18.82 -7.47 -6.26
C GLU A 54 17.68 -7.25 -7.26
N LYS A 55 17.74 -6.19 -8.06
CA LYS A 55 16.62 -5.75 -8.90
C LYS A 55 17.08 -5.35 -10.28
N GLU A 56 16.32 -5.77 -11.30
CA GLU A 56 16.51 -5.44 -12.70
C GLU A 56 15.19 -5.00 -13.32
N GLY A 57 15.26 -4.23 -14.39
CA GLY A 57 14.10 -3.71 -15.11
C GLY A 57 14.01 -2.20 -15.00
N LYS A 58 12.83 -1.65 -15.20
CA LYS A 58 12.59 -0.21 -15.12
C LYS A 58 11.32 0.09 -14.33
N VAL A 59 11.40 1.05 -13.43
CA VAL A 59 10.24 1.56 -12.67
C VAL A 59 10.26 3.07 -12.71
N THR A 60 9.18 3.66 -13.22
CA THR A 60 9.02 5.11 -13.23
C THR A 60 7.77 5.54 -12.49
N LEU A 61 7.87 6.61 -11.69
CA LEU A 61 6.75 7.30 -11.06
C LEU A 61 6.69 8.72 -11.60
N ASN A 62 5.58 9.08 -12.22
CA ASN A 62 5.38 10.38 -12.89
C ASN A 62 6.48 10.70 -13.94
N GLY A 63 7.07 9.68 -14.54
CA GLY A 63 8.14 9.79 -15.52
C GLY A 63 9.56 9.71 -14.97
N ASP A 64 9.75 9.88 -13.67
CA ASP A 64 11.05 9.77 -12.99
C ASP A 64 11.41 8.32 -12.69
N ASP A 65 12.66 7.93 -12.95
CA ASP A 65 13.17 6.62 -12.50
C ASP A 65 13.22 6.58 -10.97
N VAL A 66 12.58 5.57 -10.40
CA VAL A 66 12.58 5.33 -8.96
C VAL A 66 13.29 4.05 -8.56
N LEU A 67 13.70 3.21 -9.52
CA LEU A 67 14.36 1.94 -9.22
C LEU A 67 15.80 2.15 -8.73
N SER A 68 16.49 3.16 -9.26
CA SER A 68 17.90 3.45 -8.97
C SER A 68 18.14 4.26 -7.71
N ILE A 69 17.10 4.93 -7.16
CA ILE A 69 17.23 5.83 -6.01
C ILE A 69 16.97 5.10 -4.68
N PRO A 70 17.58 5.56 -3.56
CA PRO A 70 17.39 4.96 -2.25
C PRO A 70 15.98 5.19 -1.68
N GLN A 71 15.64 4.44 -0.64
CA GLN A 71 14.30 4.42 -0.04
C GLN A 71 13.81 5.81 0.40
N PHE A 72 14.65 6.61 1.05
CA PHE A 72 14.25 7.93 1.54
C PHE A 72 13.91 8.90 0.39
N GLU A 73 14.66 8.87 -0.73
CA GLU A 73 14.36 9.68 -1.90
C GLU A 73 13.04 9.24 -2.58
N ARG A 74 12.69 7.94 -2.50
CA ARG A 74 11.39 7.45 -2.99
C ARG A 74 10.25 8.00 -2.14
N ALA A 75 10.42 8.06 -0.81
CA ALA A 75 9.44 8.68 0.08
C ALA A 75 9.26 10.18 -0.25
N GLU A 76 10.36 10.91 -0.47
CA GLU A 76 10.33 12.32 -0.91
C GLU A 76 9.64 12.51 -2.28
N LYS A 77 9.75 11.52 -3.19
CA LYS A 77 9.01 11.51 -4.46
C LYS A 77 7.53 11.12 -4.31
N GLY A 78 7.08 10.89 -3.08
CA GLY A 78 5.68 10.60 -2.76
C GLY A 78 5.31 9.12 -2.90
N ILE A 79 6.21 8.19 -2.57
CA ILE A 79 5.86 6.77 -2.40
C ILE A 79 5.60 6.53 -0.91
N PHE A 80 4.38 6.11 -0.57
CA PHE A 80 3.99 5.69 0.76
C PHE A 80 3.79 4.17 0.80
N GLN A 81 4.19 3.52 1.90
CA GLN A 81 3.90 2.10 2.13
C GLN A 81 3.22 1.90 3.49
N SER A 82 2.04 1.28 3.47
CA SER A 82 1.43 0.68 4.65
C SER A 82 1.97 -0.73 4.83
N PHE A 83 2.39 -1.07 6.04
CA PHE A 83 3.00 -2.37 6.33
C PHE A 83 1.97 -3.38 6.83
N GLN A 84 2.19 -4.66 6.53
CA GLN A 84 1.39 -5.74 7.09
C GLN A 84 1.37 -5.70 8.63
N TYR A 85 2.53 -5.44 9.23
CA TYR A 85 2.72 -5.29 10.68
C TYR A 85 3.36 -3.93 11.00
N PRO A 86 2.55 -2.89 11.27
CA PRO A 86 3.07 -1.57 11.61
C PRO A 86 3.90 -1.61 12.89
N VAL A 87 5.10 -1.04 12.84
CA VAL A 87 6.04 -0.98 13.98
C VAL A 87 5.61 0.12 14.94
N GLY A 88 5.67 -0.15 16.24
CA GLY A 88 5.49 0.86 17.29
C GLY A 88 6.75 1.72 17.43
N LEU A 89 6.56 3.03 17.68
CA LEU A 89 7.63 3.99 17.93
C LEU A 89 7.52 4.57 19.34
N PRO A 90 8.07 3.90 20.39
CA PRO A 90 8.00 4.39 21.75
C PRO A 90 8.69 5.74 21.90
N GLY A 91 8.03 6.68 22.56
CA GLY A 91 8.54 8.03 22.81
C GLY A 91 8.32 9.02 21.66
N VAL A 92 7.57 8.66 20.61
CA VAL A 92 7.17 9.56 19.52
C VAL A 92 5.66 9.50 19.38
N THR A 93 4.96 10.59 19.66
CA THR A 93 3.51 10.64 19.52
C THR A 93 3.05 10.64 18.07
N LEU A 94 1.81 10.21 17.81
CA LEU A 94 1.24 10.23 16.48
C LEU A 94 1.22 11.66 15.90
N LYS A 95 0.95 12.67 16.72
CA LYS A 95 1.00 14.08 16.34
C LYS A 95 2.42 14.48 15.90
N GLU A 96 3.41 14.29 16.77
CA GLU A 96 4.83 14.63 16.47
C GLU A 96 5.35 13.90 15.24
N PHE A 97 5.02 12.62 15.10
CA PHE A 97 5.41 11.83 13.93
C PHE A 97 4.81 12.42 12.65
N THR A 98 3.51 12.75 12.69
CA THR A 98 2.80 13.32 11.54
C THR A 98 3.38 14.69 11.16
N GLU A 99 3.65 15.55 12.13
CA GLU A 99 4.26 16.85 11.94
C GLU A 99 5.69 16.77 11.37
N SER A 100 6.41 15.67 11.62
CA SER A 100 7.79 15.49 11.15
C SER A 100 7.95 15.37 9.64
N PHE A 101 6.92 14.95 8.91
CA PHE A 101 6.96 14.78 7.45
C PHE A 101 6.09 15.79 6.69
N LEU A 102 5.37 16.67 7.39
CA LEU A 102 4.56 17.72 6.78
C LEU A 102 5.27 19.08 7.01
N GLU A 103 5.64 19.77 5.94
CA GLU A 103 6.36 21.06 6.04
C GLU A 103 5.52 22.16 6.70
N ASN A 104 4.19 22.12 6.54
CA ASN A 104 3.27 23.08 7.16
C ASN A 104 1.99 22.32 7.53
N VAL A 105 1.91 21.86 8.75
CA VAL A 105 0.70 21.22 9.26
C VAL A 105 -0.33 22.29 9.61
N ASP A 106 -1.46 22.26 8.92
CA ASP A 106 -2.65 22.96 9.41
C ASP A 106 -3.22 22.15 10.59
N GLU A 107 -3.15 22.71 11.78
CA GLU A 107 -3.62 22.05 13.01
C GLU A 107 -5.11 21.71 12.94
N ASP A 108 -5.91 22.55 12.28
CA ASP A 108 -7.33 22.29 12.06
C ASP A 108 -7.54 21.11 11.09
N GLU A 109 -6.75 21.00 9.99
CA GLU A 109 -6.78 19.85 9.08
C GLU A 109 -6.35 18.55 9.79
N LEU A 110 -5.33 18.60 10.63
CA LEU A 110 -4.86 17.46 11.42
C LEU A 110 -5.94 16.95 12.37
N ILE A 111 -6.57 17.86 13.13
CA ILE A 111 -7.64 17.52 14.07
C ILE A 111 -8.88 17.00 13.34
N GLU A 112 -9.31 17.65 12.26
CA GLU A 112 -10.47 17.21 11.49
C GLU A 112 -10.23 15.83 10.85
N THR A 113 -9.03 15.62 10.31
CA THR A 113 -8.66 14.31 9.76
C THR A 113 -8.61 13.25 10.85
N SER A 114 -8.04 13.54 12.03
CA SER A 114 -7.99 12.57 13.14
C SER A 114 -9.39 12.14 13.60
N LYS A 115 -10.37 13.04 13.61
CA LYS A 115 -11.79 12.73 13.89
C LYS A 115 -12.35 11.76 12.88
N ARG A 116 -12.12 12.01 11.59
CA ARG A 116 -12.59 11.17 10.49
C ARG A 116 -12.07 9.72 10.59
N PHE A 117 -10.84 9.56 11.11
CA PHE A 117 -10.22 8.25 11.34
C PHE A 117 -10.48 7.67 12.74
N ASN A 118 -11.25 8.36 13.61
CA ASN A 118 -11.46 8.02 15.02
C ASN A 118 -10.13 7.85 15.78
N LEU A 119 -9.24 8.83 15.65
CA LEU A 119 -7.89 8.85 16.23
C LEU A 119 -7.62 10.08 17.10
N GLU A 120 -8.61 10.91 17.44
CA GLU A 120 -8.42 12.13 18.26
C GLU A 120 -7.71 11.83 19.58
N GLU A 121 -8.17 10.80 20.29
CA GLU A 121 -7.60 10.38 21.59
C GLU A 121 -6.23 9.69 21.46
N PHE A 122 -5.77 9.41 20.24
CA PHE A 122 -4.49 8.76 19.97
C PHE A 122 -3.41 9.74 19.51
N LEU A 123 -3.73 11.00 19.23
CA LEU A 123 -2.76 11.99 18.75
C LEU A 123 -1.57 12.18 19.69
N ASP A 124 -1.83 12.19 21.01
CA ASP A 124 -0.82 12.34 22.05
C ASP A 124 -0.25 11.00 22.55
N ARG A 125 -0.57 9.88 21.88
CA ARG A 125 -0.05 8.55 22.19
C ARG A 125 1.05 8.15 21.22
N ASP A 126 1.96 7.31 21.69
CA ASP A 126 3.06 6.79 20.90
C ASP A 126 2.54 6.04 19.66
N VAL A 127 3.15 6.29 18.50
CA VAL A 127 2.76 5.69 17.21
C VAL A 127 2.74 4.17 17.31
N ASN A 128 1.59 3.56 17.04
CA ASN A 128 1.36 2.12 16.98
C ASN A 128 1.71 1.35 18.27
N VAL A 129 1.94 2.01 19.40
CA VAL A 129 2.19 1.37 20.71
C VAL A 129 0.84 1.12 21.38
N ASP A 130 0.63 -0.11 21.86
CA ASP A 130 -0.61 -0.54 22.56
C ASP A 130 -1.91 -0.29 21.77
N LEU A 131 -1.83 -0.25 20.44
CA LEU A 131 -2.97 -0.15 19.55
C LEU A 131 -3.39 -1.54 19.07
N SER A 132 -4.70 -1.75 18.95
CA SER A 132 -5.28 -2.91 18.25
C SER A 132 -4.89 -2.91 16.75
N GLY A 133 -5.04 -4.05 16.08
CA GLY A 133 -4.76 -4.15 14.64
C GLY A 133 -5.53 -3.13 13.80
N GLY A 134 -6.83 -2.95 14.09
CA GLY A 134 -7.66 -1.97 13.40
C GLY A 134 -7.24 -0.51 13.65
N GLU A 135 -6.85 -0.18 14.89
CA GLU A 135 -6.35 1.16 15.23
C GLU A 135 -5.02 1.45 14.52
N LYS A 136 -4.11 0.49 14.46
CA LYS A 136 -2.85 0.61 13.70
C LYS A 136 -3.11 0.89 12.22
N LYS A 137 -4.06 0.18 11.61
CA LYS A 137 -4.41 0.39 10.19
C LYS A 137 -5.06 1.76 9.95
N ARG A 138 -5.94 2.21 10.87
CA ARG A 138 -6.47 3.58 10.81
C ARG A 138 -5.37 4.64 10.97
N SER A 139 -4.39 4.40 11.85
CA SER A 139 -3.22 5.28 12.03
C SER A 139 -2.39 5.41 10.75
N GLU A 140 -2.13 4.30 10.04
CA GLU A 140 -1.42 4.34 8.74
C GLU A 140 -2.24 5.08 7.66
N LEU A 141 -3.55 4.82 7.57
CA LEU A 141 -4.42 5.51 6.61
C LEU A 141 -4.59 7.01 6.93
N PHE A 142 -4.58 7.39 8.20
CA PHE A 142 -4.56 8.78 8.63
C PHE A 142 -3.29 9.49 8.12
N GLN A 143 -2.12 8.87 8.29
CA GLN A 143 -0.86 9.39 7.77
C GLN A 143 -0.91 9.49 6.23
N LEU A 144 -1.38 8.45 5.54
CA LEU A 144 -1.58 8.45 4.09
C LEU A 144 -2.45 9.63 3.63
N SER A 145 -3.56 9.88 4.33
CA SER A 145 -4.51 10.95 4.01
C SER A 145 -3.89 12.35 4.10
N LEU A 146 -3.00 12.57 5.06
CA LEU A 146 -2.30 13.84 5.24
C LEU A 146 -1.12 14.00 4.29
N MET A 147 -0.38 12.92 4.03
CA MET A 147 0.76 12.94 3.11
C MET A 147 0.36 13.12 1.64
N LYS A 148 -0.83 12.67 1.24
CA LYS A 148 -1.33 12.74 -0.15
C LYS A 148 -0.26 12.28 -1.17
N PRO A 149 0.27 11.05 -1.06
CA PRO A 149 1.39 10.60 -1.88
C PRO A 149 0.98 10.42 -3.35
N SER A 150 1.97 10.36 -4.25
CA SER A 150 1.74 10.00 -5.66
C SER A 150 1.41 8.51 -5.84
N LEU A 151 1.96 7.65 -4.94
CA LEU A 151 1.76 6.20 -4.93
C LEU A 151 1.60 5.68 -3.51
N ALA A 152 0.49 5.02 -3.23
CA ALA A 152 0.23 4.31 -1.98
C ALA A 152 0.34 2.80 -2.21
N LEU A 153 1.30 2.17 -1.54
CA LEU A 153 1.50 0.72 -1.50
C LEU A 153 0.82 0.18 -0.24
N LEU A 154 -0.27 -0.57 -0.39
CA LEU A 154 -1.06 -1.13 0.70
C LEU A 154 -0.83 -2.64 0.79
N ASP A 155 0.11 -3.08 1.64
CA ASP A 155 0.51 -4.48 1.74
C ASP A 155 -0.29 -5.19 2.84
N GLU A 156 -1.20 -6.08 2.44
CA GLU A 156 -2.06 -6.90 3.30
C GLU A 156 -2.75 -6.09 4.43
N ILE A 157 -3.29 -4.93 4.08
CA ILE A 157 -3.91 -4.00 5.04
C ILE A 157 -5.12 -4.60 5.77
N ASP A 158 -5.70 -5.67 5.23
CA ASP A 158 -6.82 -6.43 5.79
C ASP A 158 -6.39 -7.60 6.69
N SER A 159 -5.08 -7.86 6.83
CA SER A 159 -4.56 -8.97 7.60
C SER A 159 -4.86 -8.82 9.10
N GLY A 160 -5.44 -9.88 9.70
CA GLY A 160 -5.77 -9.89 11.13
C GLY A 160 -6.95 -9.03 11.55
N LEU A 161 -7.69 -8.44 10.61
CA LEU A 161 -8.89 -7.65 10.89
C LEU A 161 -10.16 -8.49 10.85
N ASP A 162 -11.11 -8.14 11.70
CA ASP A 162 -12.50 -8.64 11.61
C ASP A 162 -13.25 -7.94 10.48
N ILE A 163 -14.47 -8.41 10.18
CA ILE A 163 -15.25 -7.95 9.04
C ILE A 163 -15.63 -6.46 9.14
N ASP A 164 -15.88 -5.96 10.35
CA ASP A 164 -16.31 -4.58 10.53
C ASP A 164 -15.10 -3.62 10.42
N ALA A 165 -13.93 -4.03 10.91
CA ALA A 165 -12.69 -3.32 10.69
C ALA A 165 -12.30 -3.28 9.20
N ILE A 166 -12.47 -4.39 8.45
CA ILE A 166 -12.25 -4.44 7.00
C ILE A 166 -13.16 -3.43 6.27
N LYS A 167 -14.45 -3.38 6.60
CA LYS A 167 -15.40 -2.41 6.00
C LYS A 167 -14.99 -0.97 6.31
N SER A 168 -14.62 -0.70 7.56
CA SER A 168 -14.15 0.63 7.98
C SER A 168 -12.90 1.06 7.20
N VAL A 169 -11.91 0.18 7.10
CA VAL A 169 -10.68 0.43 6.34
C VAL A 169 -10.98 0.67 4.86
N ALA A 170 -11.82 -0.14 4.24
CA ALA A 170 -12.21 0.02 2.84
C ALA A 170 -12.96 1.34 2.59
N SER A 171 -13.89 1.73 3.49
CA SER A 171 -14.58 3.03 3.41
C SER A 171 -13.58 4.18 3.46
N LEU A 172 -12.65 4.16 4.42
CA LEU A 172 -11.61 5.18 4.53
C LEU A 172 -10.71 5.27 3.29
N ILE A 173 -10.37 4.15 2.66
CA ILE A 173 -9.60 4.15 1.40
C ILE A 173 -10.43 4.80 0.29
N ASN A 174 -11.69 4.38 0.08
CA ASN A 174 -12.55 4.95 -0.96
C ASN A 174 -12.79 6.46 -0.77
N GLU A 175 -13.02 6.90 0.48
CA GLU A 175 -13.25 8.31 0.83
C GLU A 175 -11.99 9.19 0.64
N ASN A 176 -10.80 8.60 0.75
CA ASN A 176 -9.52 9.30 0.59
C ASN A 176 -8.97 9.25 -0.84
N ARG A 177 -9.61 8.53 -1.77
CA ARG A 177 -9.19 8.52 -3.16
C ARG A 177 -9.34 9.91 -3.77
N ASP A 178 -8.32 10.30 -4.50
CA ASP A 178 -8.29 11.52 -5.30
C ASP A 178 -7.75 11.22 -6.72
N GLU A 179 -7.76 12.20 -7.59
CA GLU A 179 -7.28 12.05 -8.98
C GLU A 179 -5.74 11.97 -9.10
N LYS A 180 -4.99 12.14 -8.00
CA LYS A 180 -3.53 12.25 -8.01
C LYS A 180 -2.85 11.00 -7.44
N THR A 181 -3.40 10.43 -6.37
CA THR A 181 -2.82 9.28 -5.69
C THR A 181 -3.17 7.99 -6.42
N SER A 182 -2.15 7.25 -6.85
CA SER A 182 -2.32 5.88 -7.37
C SER A 182 -2.21 4.89 -6.22
N TYR A 183 -3.02 3.83 -6.23
CA TYR A 183 -3.04 2.82 -5.17
C TYR A 183 -2.67 1.45 -5.74
N LEU A 184 -1.72 0.77 -5.10
CA LEU A 184 -1.41 -0.63 -5.32
C LEU A 184 -1.72 -1.41 -4.05
N LEU A 185 -2.85 -2.10 -4.02
CA LEU A 185 -3.28 -2.94 -2.91
C LEU A 185 -2.83 -4.37 -3.14
N VAL A 186 -2.07 -4.92 -2.21
CA VAL A 186 -1.69 -6.33 -2.20
C VAL A 186 -2.52 -7.06 -1.15
N THR A 187 -3.20 -8.11 -1.54
CA THR A 187 -3.93 -9.00 -0.62
C THR A 187 -3.99 -10.43 -1.17
N HIS A 188 -4.12 -11.39 -0.27
CA HIS A 188 -4.42 -12.77 -0.62
C HIS A 188 -5.88 -13.15 -0.34
N TYR A 189 -6.68 -12.21 0.19
CA TYR A 189 -8.10 -12.36 0.47
C TYR A 189 -8.95 -11.45 -0.41
N SER A 190 -10.01 -11.99 -0.99
CA SER A 190 -10.99 -11.21 -1.74
C SER A 190 -11.90 -10.34 -0.87
N ARG A 191 -11.91 -10.55 0.46
CA ARG A 191 -12.87 -9.93 1.38
C ARG A 191 -12.87 -8.41 1.33
N ILE A 192 -11.69 -7.78 1.39
CA ILE A 192 -11.58 -6.32 1.35
C ILE A 192 -11.99 -5.75 -0.02
N LEU A 193 -11.70 -6.47 -1.11
CA LEU A 193 -11.98 -6.04 -2.47
C LEU A 193 -13.49 -5.91 -2.76
N LYS A 194 -14.34 -6.61 -1.98
CA LYS A 194 -15.81 -6.50 -2.08
C LYS A 194 -16.36 -5.16 -1.58
N TYR A 195 -15.54 -4.38 -0.86
CA TYR A 195 -15.89 -3.08 -0.29
C TYR A 195 -15.08 -1.93 -0.91
N LEU A 196 -14.17 -2.23 -1.85
CA LEU A 196 -13.32 -1.25 -2.52
C LEU A 196 -13.77 -1.05 -3.98
N ASP A 197 -13.68 0.19 -4.43
CA ASP A 197 -13.89 0.55 -5.84
C ASP A 197 -12.57 0.30 -6.61
N VAL A 198 -12.31 -0.99 -6.94
CA VAL A 198 -11.09 -1.42 -7.61
C VAL A 198 -11.21 -1.20 -9.12
N ASP A 199 -10.26 -0.48 -9.72
CA ASP A 199 -10.24 -0.22 -11.16
C ASP A 199 -9.71 -1.43 -11.95
N LYS A 200 -8.73 -2.15 -11.39
CA LYS A 200 -8.14 -3.32 -12.05
C LYS A 200 -7.59 -4.33 -11.05
N VAL A 201 -7.73 -5.60 -11.39
CA VAL A 201 -7.21 -6.73 -10.61
C VAL A 201 -6.14 -7.46 -11.40
N HIS A 202 -5.03 -7.80 -10.74
CA HIS A 202 -3.90 -8.55 -11.29
C HIS A 202 -3.67 -9.81 -10.47
N ILE A 203 -3.54 -10.95 -11.14
CA ILE A 203 -3.22 -12.23 -10.50
C ILE A 203 -1.74 -12.51 -10.68
N VAL A 204 -1.02 -12.63 -9.56
CA VAL A 204 0.41 -12.95 -9.54
C VAL A 204 0.61 -14.40 -9.09
N VAL A 205 1.29 -15.18 -9.92
CA VAL A 205 1.67 -16.57 -9.63
C VAL A 205 3.14 -16.76 -9.99
N ASN A 206 3.91 -17.34 -9.08
CA ASN A 206 5.33 -17.64 -9.28
C ASN A 206 6.14 -16.42 -9.82
N GLY A 207 5.89 -15.23 -9.29
CA GLY A 207 6.63 -14.02 -9.63
C GLY A 207 6.23 -13.35 -10.96
N LYS A 208 5.11 -13.73 -11.56
CA LYS A 208 4.61 -13.15 -12.82
C LYS A 208 3.14 -12.77 -12.70
N ILE A 209 2.74 -11.70 -13.37
CA ILE A 209 1.33 -11.40 -13.61
C ILE A 209 0.86 -12.38 -14.71
N VAL A 210 -0.05 -13.29 -14.33
CA VAL A 210 -0.60 -14.30 -15.23
C VAL A 210 -1.94 -13.87 -15.84
N LYS A 211 -2.68 -13.00 -15.15
CA LYS A 211 -3.98 -12.49 -15.62
C LYS A 211 -4.21 -11.10 -15.08
N SER A 212 -4.87 -10.25 -15.86
CA SER A 212 -5.33 -8.92 -15.44
C SER A 212 -6.73 -8.67 -15.99
N GLY A 213 -7.58 -8.00 -15.22
CA GLY A 213 -8.97 -7.74 -15.62
C GLY A 213 -9.72 -6.87 -14.62
N SER A 214 -11.03 -6.86 -14.73
CA SER A 214 -11.96 -6.15 -13.84
C SER A 214 -12.22 -6.93 -12.54
N ASN A 215 -13.14 -6.43 -11.72
CA ASN A 215 -13.59 -7.10 -10.49
C ASN A 215 -14.16 -8.52 -10.71
N GLU A 216 -14.53 -8.89 -11.93
CA GLU A 216 -14.96 -10.26 -12.27
C GLU A 216 -13.88 -11.30 -11.96
N LEU A 217 -12.59 -10.92 -12.03
CA LEU A 217 -11.49 -11.80 -11.62
C LEU A 217 -11.52 -12.18 -10.15
N ILE A 218 -12.11 -11.36 -9.28
CA ILE A 218 -12.26 -11.67 -7.85
C ILE A 218 -13.18 -12.86 -7.67
N GLU A 219 -14.30 -12.88 -8.41
CA GLU A 219 -15.28 -13.99 -8.36
C GLU A 219 -14.69 -15.28 -8.95
N GLU A 220 -13.91 -15.17 -10.03
CA GLU A 220 -13.20 -16.32 -10.60
C GLU A 220 -12.23 -16.94 -9.58
N VAL A 221 -11.43 -16.11 -8.88
CA VAL A 221 -10.49 -16.59 -7.86
C VAL A 221 -11.22 -17.18 -6.66
N ASP A 222 -12.32 -16.56 -6.21
CA ASP A 222 -13.13 -17.09 -5.09
C ASP A 222 -13.75 -18.48 -5.41
N SER A 223 -14.08 -18.74 -6.66
CA SER A 223 -14.74 -19.99 -7.09
C SER A 223 -13.76 -21.06 -7.56
N GLY A 224 -12.67 -20.69 -8.23
CA GLY A 224 -11.76 -21.59 -8.93
C GLY A 224 -10.31 -21.59 -8.41
N GLY A 225 -9.96 -20.67 -7.51
CA GLY A 225 -8.58 -20.46 -7.08
C GLY A 225 -7.73 -19.67 -8.09
N TYR A 226 -6.41 -19.74 -7.91
CA TYR A 226 -5.44 -18.97 -8.71
C TYR A 226 -4.90 -19.74 -9.94
N THR A 227 -5.54 -20.84 -10.34
CA THR A 227 -5.09 -21.69 -11.47
C THR A 227 -5.92 -21.48 -12.70
#